data_e948fb98707ed24faa665623e08fa743
#
_entry.id   e948fb98707ed24faa665623e08fa743
#
_cell.length_a   1.000
_cell.length_b   1.000
_cell.length_c   1.000
_cell.angle_alpha   90.00
_cell.angle_beta   90.00
_cell.angle_gamma   90.00
#
_symmetry.space_group_name_H-M   'P 1'
#
loop_
_entity.id
_entity.type
_entity.pdbx_description
1 polymer ?
#
loop_
_entity_poly.entity_id
_entity_poly.type
_entity_poly.pdbx_seq_one_letter_code
_entity_poly.pdbx_strand_id
1 'polypeptide(L)'
;MKKIYQYILLVVAMVATASCSNELDDTLQPVENGTLQFVVGDFPAFGEDPQTRASSLGTPDEGKTAWENGDQIIVTLTSQKYGEQAAALTYDGSSWSTEASLSYLENETPSVSVFYAPCYEVTEEGTMQLRSGMQLGMTEYLSGNYEIENGIMTITFEGAIRTYSRLRIAGVANQTLTVTTTDFTPAGATSVATEPYTLTADDKGNAYLYGIFAEGATVTVKKGDVTLKDYTFTAEKNPNGTEHNKSYALDARPVIDGTLGGKTEATEEELAAMVELLKNYIENGLTTIIVTGNNQAKLLKDGYLTPVVSLAFEQLTYAYQDEKIDSYWGTVDLIYQDVKEIVEYEFYCCDVLKSITLPNVTTVGDRGFWACYYLETLTFGSVVTTINDNSGEVFYDLGYKIDGCNLVLNSEQTNAAADYQPSGNTWWNTEWKSITLK
;
A
#
# COMPACT_ATOMS: atom_id res chain seq x y z
N MET A 1 43.40 33.58 -22.01
CA MET A 1 42.41 33.96 -20.98
C MET A 1 40.98 34.11 -21.54
N LYS A 2 40.74 34.64 -22.75
CA LYS A 2 39.36 34.75 -23.31
C LYS A 2 38.66 33.40 -23.60
N LYS A 3 39.38 32.32 -23.87
CA LYS A 3 38.77 30.99 -24.13
C LYS A 3 38.33 30.26 -22.88
N ILE A 4 38.93 30.55 -21.73
CA ILE A 4 38.55 29.91 -20.45
C ILE A 4 37.22 30.51 -19.93
N TYR A 5 36.98 31.80 -20.12
CA TYR A 5 35.71 32.44 -19.76
C TYR A 5 34.51 31.93 -20.60
N GLN A 6 34.72 31.58 -21.86
CA GLN A 6 33.67 30.99 -22.69
C GLN A 6 33.28 29.57 -22.24
N TYR A 7 34.23 28.77 -21.75
CA TYR A 7 33.93 27.42 -21.24
C TYR A 7 33.28 27.47 -19.84
N ILE A 8 33.64 28.46 -19.01
CA ILE A 8 33.02 28.65 -17.72
C ILE A 8 31.56 29.13 -17.88
N LEU A 9 31.30 30.02 -18.84
CA LEU A 9 29.92 30.44 -19.15
C LEU A 9 29.06 29.31 -19.74
N LEU A 10 29.67 28.41 -20.54
CA LEU A 10 28.98 27.27 -21.12
C LEU A 10 28.67 26.16 -20.07
N VAL A 11 29.57 25.99 -19.09
CA VAL A 11 29.38 25.01 -18.00
C VAL A 11 28.32 25.51 -17.00
N VAL A 12 28.29 26.82 -16.73
CA VAL A 12 27.24 27.42 -15.90
C VAL A 12 25.88 27.36 -16.61
N ALA A 13 25.83 27.56 -17.93
CA ALA A 13 24.58 27.39 -18.69
C ALA A 13 24.10 25.93 -18.81
N MET A 14 25.02 24.92 -18.72
CA MET A 14 24.59 23.49 -18.71
C MET A 14 24.20 22.96 -17.38
N VAL A 15 24.61 23.61 -16.27
CA VAL A 15 24.13 23.23 -14.91
C VAL A 15 22.77 23.86 -14.62
N ALA A 16 22.43 24.99 -15.28
CA ALA A 16 21.12 25.62 -15.18
C ALA A 16 19.99 24.90 -15.93
N THR A 17 20.32 23.92 -16.81
CA THR A 17 19.28 23.17 -17.55
C THR A 17 18.91 21.81 -16.94
N ALA A 18 19.45 21.46 -15.75
CA ALA A 18 19.09 20.24 -15.02
C ALA A 18 18.24 20.51 -13.76
N SER A 19 17.94 21.76 -13.45
CA SER A 19 16.95 22.18 -12.47
C SER A 19 15.72 22.67 -13.23
N CYS A 20 14.89 21.74 -13.66
CA CYS A 20 13.56 22.06 -14.16
C CYS A 20 12.72 22.49 -13.02
N SER A 21 12.44 23.76 -12.95
CA SER A 21 11.09 24.19 -12.65
C SER A 21 11.09 25.69 -12.43
N ASN A 22 10.17 26.35 -13.09
CA ASN A 22 9.86 27.75 -12.95
C ASN A 22 11.03 28.70 -13.33
N GLU A 23 11.40 28.69 -14.62
CA GLU A 23 11.98 29.91 -15.18
C GLU A 23 11.04 31.06 -14.80
N LEU A 24 11.53 32.00 -14.00
CA LEU A 24 10.90 33.30 -13.85
C LEU A 24 10.65 33.78 -15.26
N ASP A 25 9.41 33.78 -15.70
CA ASP A 25 9.03 34.40 -16.97
C ASP A 25 9.46 35.85 -16.86
N ASP A 26 10.47 36.28 -17.63
CA ASP A 26 10.97 37.66 -17.67
C ASP A 26 9.87 38.68 -18.04
N THR A 27 8.63 38.22 -18.26
CA THR A 27 7.43 39.00 -18.52
C THR A 27 6.67 39.39 -17.26
N LEU A 28 7.03 38.88 -16.06
CA LEU A 28 6.37 39.28 -14.82
C LEU A 28 6.63 40.76 -14.53
N GLN A 29 5.66 41.60 -14.83
CA GLN A 29 5.68 43.02 -14.48
C GLN A 29 5.19 43.21 -13.05
N PRO A 30 5.78 44.11 -12.26
CA PRO A 30 5.23 44.46 -10.95
C PRO A 30 3.77 44.89 -11.10
N VAL A 31 2.88 44.25 -10.37
CA VAL A 31 1.44 44.56 -10.46
C VAL A 31 1.16 45.83 -9.67
N GLU A 32 0.68 46.90 -10.35
CA GLU A 32 0.42 48.22 -9.74
C GLU A 32 -0.67 48.24 -8.66
N ASN A 33 -1.36 47.13 -8.34
CA ASN A 33 -2.54 47.09 -7.46
C ASN A 33 -2.49 46.05 -6.33
N GLY A 34 -1.32 45.63 -5.86
CA GLY A 34 -1.22 44.77 -4.69
C GLY A 34 -1.79 43.35 -4.87
N THR A 35 -1.99 42.90 -6.11
CA THR A 35 -2.34 41.48 -6.41
C THR A 35 -1.05 40.67 -6.54
N LEU A 36 -0.95 39.56 -5.76
CA LEU A 36 0.23 38.74 -5.72
C LEU A 36 0.33 37.81 -6.94
N GLN A 37 1.55 37.68 -7.44
CA GLN A 37 1.95 36.56 -8.32
C GLN A 37 2.71 35.52 -7.51
N PHE A 38 2.73 34.28 -7.95
CA PHE A 38 3.25 33.17 -7.15
C PHE A 38 4.35 32.42 -7.90
N VAL A 39 5.42 32.12 -7.17
CA VAL A 39 6.49 31.20 -7.58
C VAL A 39 6.60 30.16 -6.48
N VAL A 40 6.61 28.88 -6.85
CA VAL A 40 6.68 27.75 -5.90
C VAL A 40 7.94 26.94 -6.15
N GLY A 41 8.74 26.72 -5.11
CA GLY A 41 9.92 25.87 -5.15
C GLY A 41 9.60 24.37 -5.19
N ASP A 42 10.66 23.55 -5.13
CA ASP A 42 10.58 22.10 -5.21
C ASP A 42 9.79 21.48 -4.05
N PHE A 43 9.25 20.27 -4.30
CA PHE A 43 8.59 19.48 -3.27
C PHE A 43 9.64 18.95 -2.28
N PRO A 44 9.46 19.13 -0.97
CA PRO A 44 10.38 18.61 0.03
C PRO A 44 10.12 17.11 0.23
N ALA A 45 11.00 16.26 -0.26
CA ALA A 45 10.91 14.81 -0.05
C ALA A 45 10.77 14.47 1.45
N PHE A 46 10.07 13.37 1.76
CA PHE A 46 9.98 12.86 3.12
C PHE A 46 11.36 12.35 3.54
N GLY A 47 11.85 12.77 4.72
CA GLY A 47 13.16 12.38 5.20
C GLY A 47 13.24 10.85 5.38
N GLU A 48 14.21 10.23 4.73
CA GLU A 48 14.51 8.82 4.92
C GLU A 48 15.50 8.62 6.07
N ASP A 49 15.06 7.93 7.13
CA ASP A 49 15.99 7.26 8.03
C ASP A 49 15.96 5.76 7.73
N PRO A 50 17.01 5.20 7.11
CA PRO A 50 17.11 3.78 6.83
C PRO A 50 17.00 2.89 8.07
N GLN A 51 17.23 3.43 9.27
CA GLN A 51 17.25 2.65 10.52
C GLN A 51 15.86 2.43 11.15
N THR A 52 14.83 3.15 10.73
CA THR A 52 13.45 2.96 11.23
C THR A 52 12.66 1.92 10.46
N ARG A 53 13.29 1.15 9.60
CA ARG A 53 12.69 0.14 8.73
C ARG A 53 12.41 -1.18 9.45
N ALA A 54 11.78 -1.15 10.60
CA ALA A 54 11.27 -2.37 11.24
C ALA A 54 9.92 -2.72 10.65
N SER A 55 9.88 -3.23 9.42
CA SER A 55 8.65 -3.78 8.88
C SER A 55 8.90 -5.11 8.17
N SER A 56 8.04 -6.06 8.41
CA SER A 56 7.95 -7.32 7.67
C SER A 56 7.60 -7.11 6.18
N LEU A 57 7.27 -5.89 5.77
CA LEU A 57 6.84 -5.51 4.42
C LEU A 57 7.95 -4.94 3.54
N GLY A 58 9.19 -5.02 3.99
CA GLY A 58 10.32 -4.45 3.27
C GLY A 58 10.48 -2.94 3.52
N THR A 59 11.16 -2.26 2.61
CA THR A 59 11.43 -0.83 2.68
C THR A 59 10.12 -0.05 2.74
N PRO A 60 9.91 0.89 3.67
CA PRO A 60 8.85 1.88 3.51
C PRO A 60 9.00 2.51 2.13
N ASP A 61 7.91 2.77 1.44
CA ASP A 61 7.97 3.48 0.18
C ASP A 61 8.59 4.86 0.40
N GLU A 62 9.26 5.39 -0.59
CA GLU A 62 9.92 6.70 -0.50
C GLU A 62 8.91 7.83 -0.30
N GLY A 63 7.61 7.53 -0.52
CA GLY A 63 6.55 8.52 -0.53
C GLY A 63 6.66 9.45 -1.73
N LYS A 64 6.00 10.58 -1.65
CA LYS A 64 6.02 11.61 -2.67
C LYS A 64 7.36 12.35 -2.65
N THR A 65 7.99 12.48 -3.81
CA THR A 65 9.30 13.12 -3.97
C THR A 65 9.27 14.35 -4.89
N ALA A 66 8.17 14.59 -5.59
CA ALA A 66 7.98 15.72 -6.49
C ALA A 66 6.53 16.18 -6.49
N TRP A 67 6.27 17.39 -6.97
CA TRP A 67 4.92 17.87 -7.26
C TRP A 67 4.28 17.02 -8.36
N GLU A 68 3.00 16.73 -8.21
CA GLU A 68 2.22 15.96 -9.17
C GLU A 68 1.04 16.78 -9.68
N ASN A 69 0.60 16.51 -10.90
CA ASN A 69 -0.56 17.18 -11.48
C ASN A 69 -1.78 17.07 -10.56
N GLY A 70 -2.38 18.22 -10.23
CA GLY A 70 -3.50 18.35 -9.30
C GLY A 70 -3.10 18.65 -7.86
N ASP A 71 -1.81 18.69 -7.53
CA ASP A 71 -1.38 19.17 -6.20
C ASP A 71 -1.83 20.60 -5.95
N GLN A 72 -2.19 20.87 -4.69
CA GLN A 72 -2.61 22.18 -4.27
C GLN A 72 -1.81 22.68 -3.06
N ILE A 73 -1.39 23.93 -3.13
CA ILE A 73 -0.87 24.70 -2.00
C ILE A 73 -1.92 25.74 -1.65
N ILE A 74 -2.22 25.86 -0.37
CA ILE A 74 -3.14 26.88 0.15
C ILE A 74 -2.33 28.01 0.73
N VAL A 75 -2.62 29.22 0.27
CA VAL A 75 -2.09 30.48 0.82
C VAL A 75 -3.23 31.21 1.51
N THR A 76 -3.08 31.50 2.80
CA THR A 76 -3.98 32.38 3.52
C THR A 76 -3.27 33.72 3.75
N LEU A 77 -4.00 34.83 3.59
CA LEU A 77 -3.49 36.18 3.77
C LEU A 77 -4.51 37.01 4.54
N THR A 78 -4.08 37.68 5.61
CA THR A 78 -4.90 38.62 6.35
C THR A 78 -4.38 40.02 6.14
N SER A 79 -5.21 40.87 5.54
CA SER A 79 -4.96 42.30 5.28
C SER A 79 -5.84 43.19 6.15
N GLN A 80 -5.34 44.35 6.56
CA GLN A 80 -6.12 45.32 7.31
C GLN A 80 -7.34 45.82 6.52
N LYS A 81 -7.20 45.96 5.21
CA LYS A 81 -8.27 46.46 4.33
C LYS A 81 -9.20 45.37 3.82
N TYR A 82 -8.60 44.23 3.42
CA TYR A 82 -9.33 43.21 2.70
C TYR A 82 -9.74 42.03 3.58
N GLY A 83 -9.31 42.01 4.87
CA GLY A 83 -9.61 40.92 5.80
C GLY A 83 -8.85 39.63 5.49
N GLU A 84 -9.43 38.53 5.93
CA GLU A 84 -8.89 37.18 5.69
C GLU A 84 -9.28 36.70 4.29
N GLN A 85 -8.30 36.21 3.55
CA GLN A 85 -8.42 35.73 2.18
C GLN A 85 -7.66 34.40 2.07
N ALA A 86 -8.11 33.51 1.21
CA ALA A 86 -7.37 32.29 0.87
C ALA A 86 -7.38 32.05 -0.65
N ALA A 87 -6.28 31.48 -1.13
CA ALA A 87 -6.13 31.03 -2.52
C ALA A 87 -5.59 29.61 -2.55
N ALA A 88 -6.13 28.76 -3.41
CA ALA A 88 -5.54 27.50 -3.79
C ALA A 88 -4.71 27.69 -5.05
N LEU A 89 -3.41 27.40 -4.97
CA LEU A 89 -2.51 27.31 -6.11
C LEU A 89 -2.51 25.85 -6.56
N THR A 90 -2.86 25.60 -7.81
CA THR A 90 -2.92 24.24 -8.37
C THR A 90 -1.78 24.03 -9.36
N TYR A 91 -1.09 22.90 -9.23
CA TYR A 91 -0.04 22.46 -10.15
C TYR A 91 -0.64 21.67 -11.31
N ASP A 92 -0.36 22.04 -12.56
CA ASP A 92 -0.87 21.37 -13.76
C ASP A 92 0.10 20.33 -14.35
N GLY A 93 1.19 20.03 -13.64
CA GLY A 93 2.28 19.15 -14.09
C GLY A 93 3.46 19.94 -14.68
N SER A 94 3.33 21.25 -14.87
CA SER A 94 4.39 22.13 -15.42
C SER A 94 4.46 23.47 -14.69
N SER A 95 3.33 24.02 -14.27
CA SER A 95 3.23 25.36 -13.67
C SER A 95 2.18 25.41 -12.56
N TRP A 96 2.29 26.43 -11.74
CA TRP A 96 1.33 26.75 -10.68
C TRP A 96 0.41 27.88 -11.12
N SER A 97 -0.89 27.71 -10.89
CA SER A 97 -1.90 28.70 -11.22
C SER A 97 -2.98 28.80 -10.13
N THR A 98 -3.64 29.97 -10.05
CA THR A 98 -4.79 30.19 -9.19
C THR A 98 -5.78 31.13 -9.88
N GLU A 99 -7.08 30.90 -9.65
CA GLU A 99 -8.14 31.82 -10.09
C GLU A 99 -8.41 32.91 -9.05
N ALA A 100 -7.93 32.72 -7.82
CA ALA A 100 -8.14 33.67 -6.74
C ALA A 100 -7.08 34.79 -6.77
N SER A 101 -7.50 36.01 -6.39
CA SER A 101 -6.60 37.15 -6.22
C SER A 101 -6.45 37.46 -4.73
N LEU A 102 -5.21 37.40 -4.22
CA LEU A 102 -4.87 37.86 -2.88
C LEU A 102 -4.38 39.31 -2.96
N SER A 103 -4.97 40.18 -2.14
CA SER A 103 -4.69 41.64 -2.15
C SER A 103 -4.36 42.15 -0.77
N TYR A 104 -3.42 43.10 -0.70
CA TYR A 104 -3.05 43.82 0.51
C TYR A 104 -2.63 45.24 0.18
N LEU A 105 -2.51 46.12 1.18
CA LEU A 105 -2.07 47.51 0.97
C LEU A 105 -0.56 47.54 0.73
N GLU A 106 -0.10 48.41 -0.18
CA GLU A 106 1.32 48.56 -0.59
C GLU A 106 2.29 48.78 0.60
N ASN A 107 1.84 49.43 1.64
CA ASN A 107 2.65 49.75 2.85
C ASN A 107 2.29 48.87 4.05
N GLU A 108 1.57 47.77 3.84
CA GLU A 108 1.18 46.81 4.85
C GLU A 108 2.11 45.61 4.84
N THR A 109 2.36 45.04 6.02
CA THR A 109 2.94 43.72 6.16
C THR A 109 1.80 42.77 6.50
N PRO A 110 1.21 42.04 5.51
CA PRO A 110 0.11 41.14 5.77
C PRO A 110 0.57 39.93 6.58
N SER A 111 -0.34 39.34 7.37
CA SER A 111 -0.09 38.03 7.95
C SER A 111 -0.38 36.98 6.89
N VAL A 112 0.61 36.14 6.59
CA VAL A 112 0.51 35.08 5.56
C VAL A 112 0.82 33.74 6.18
N SER A 113 0.09 32.72 5.76
CA SER A 113 0.44 31.31 6.00
C SER A 113 0.34 30.52 4.71
N VAL A 114 1.25 29.57 4.55
CA VAL A 114 1.33 28.72 3.37
C VAL A 114 1.31 27.26 3.80
N PHE A 115 0.47 26.45 3.17
CA PHE A 115 0.30 25.06 3.53
C PHE A 115 0.24 24.16 2.29
N TYR A 116 0.95 23.05 2.34
CA TYR A 116 0.62 21.86 1.57
C TYR A 116 -0.19 20.93 2.47
N ALA A 117 -1.50 20.92 2.31
CA ALA A 117 -2.44 20.21 3.15
C ALA A 117 -3.61 19.66 2.30
N PRO A 118 -3.42 18.53 1.59
CA PRO A 118 -4.41 18.00 0.64
C PRO A 118 -5.79 17.70 1.23
N CYS A 119 -5.92 17.57 2.56
CA CYS A 119 -7.21 17.40 3.23
C CYS A 119 -8.05 18.69 3.26
N TYR A 120 -7.48 19.83 2.90
CA TYR A 120 -8.18 21.10 2.86
C TYR A 120 -8.51 21.54 1.44
N GLU A 121 -9.48 22.42 1.33
CA GLU A 121 -9.83 23.17 0.10
C GLU A 121 -10.12 24.62 0.44
N VAL A 122 -10.08 25.46 -0.57
CA VAL A 122 -10.53 26.86 -0.47
C VAL A 122 -11.94 26.93 -1.05
N THR A 123 -12.88 27.50 -0.27
CA THR A 123 -14.28 27.67 -0.68
C THR A 123 -14.42 28.79 -1.70
N GLU A 124 -15.60 28.91 -2.33
CA GLU A 124 -15.93 30.03 -3.21
C GLU A 124 -15.88 31.39 -2.50
N GLU A 125 -16.10 31.40 -1.18
CA GLU A 125 -15.98 32.63 -0.34
C GLU A 125 -14.52 32.96 0.01
N GLY A 126 -13.55 32.17 -0.44
CA GLY A 126 -12.11 32.39 -0.17
C GLY A 126 -11.69 32.02 1.25
N THR A 127 -12.34 31.05 1.86
CA THR A 127 -11.98 30.51 3.19
C THR A 127 -11.46 29.08 3.09
N MET A 128 -10.56 28.71 4.00
CA MET A 128 -9.99 27.36 4.07
C MET A 128 -10.89 26.46 4.91
N GLN A 129 -11.27 25.27 4.37
CA GLN A 129 -12.05 24.27 5.10
C GLN A 129 -11.57 22.85 4.80
N LEU A 130 -11.88 21.90 5.69
CA LEU A 130 -11.65 20.47 5.42
C LEU A 130 -12.55 20.00 4.27
N ARG A 131 -11.98 19.24 3.34
CA ARG A 131 -12.76 18.57 2.29
C ARG A 131 -13.74 17.58 2.90
N SER A 132 -14.88 17.42 2.26
CA SER A 132 -15.91 16.46 2.68
C SER A 132 -15.32 15.03 2.80
N GLY A 133 -15.56 14.38 3.94
CA GLY A 133 -15.06 13.04 4.24
C GLY A 133 -13.59 12.95 4.63
N MET A 134 -12.86 14.07 4.70
CA MET A 134 -11.47 14.10 5.14
C MET A 134 -11.36 14.50 6.61
N GLN A 135 -10.31 13.98 7.25
CA GLN A 135 -9.92 14.31 8.61
C GLN A 135 -8.43 14.69 8.62
N LEU A 136 -8.01 15.50 9.60
CA LEU A 136 -6.59 15.73 9.84
C LEU A 136 -5.88 14.41 10.10
N GLY A 137 -4.69 14.26 9.53
CA GLY A 137 -3.92 13.01 9.61
C GLY A 137 -4.15 12.04 8.45
N MET A 138 -5.16 12.24 7.59
CA MET A 138 -5.33 11.42 6.38
C MET A 138 -4.35 11.81 5.26
N THR A 139 -3.82 13.02 5.32
CA THR A 139 -2.84 13.55 4.37
C THR A 139 -1.72 14.27 5.10
N GLU A 140 -0.68 14.66 4.37
CA GLU A 140 0.33 15.56 4.89
C GLU A 140 -0.27 16.93 5.29
N TYR A 141 0.37 17.57 6.26
CA TYR A 141 0.11 18.96 6.65
C TYR A 141 1.46 19.66 6.83
N LEU A 142 1.93 20.31 5.79
CA LEU A 142 3.26 20.90 5.76
C LEU A 142 3.16 22.42 5.63
N SER A 143 3.76 23.14 6.56
CA SER A 143 3.86 24.60 6.48
C SER A 143 5.03 25.00 5.59
N GLY A 144 4.77 25.89 4.64
CA GLY A 144 5.78 26.51 3.78
C GLY A 144 6.30 27.82 4.34
N ASN A 145 7.45 28.24 3.83
CA ASN A 145 8.00 29.59 4.00
C ASN A 145 7.60 30.45 2.80
N TYR A 146 7.62 31.78 2.98
CA TYR A 146 7.34 32.71 1.90
C TYR A 146 8.19 33.96 2.00
N GLU A 147 8.43 34.60 0.86
CA GLU A 147 8.98 35.94 0.73
C GLU A 147 8.13 36.73 -0.26
N ILE A 148 7.89 37.98 0.00
CA ILE A 148 7.15 38.89 -0.91
C ILE A 148 8.05 40.02 -1.33
N GLU A 149 8.36 40.08 -2.60
CA GLU A 149 9.12 41.17 -3.20
C GLU A 149 8.44 41.62 -4.51
N ASN A 150 8.24 42.95 -4.64
CA ASN A 150 7.69 43.56 -5.87
C ASN A 150 6.36 42.94 -6.35
N GLY A 151 5.49 42.49 -5.46
CA GLY A 151 4.23 41.83 -5.78
C GLY A 151 4.35 40.35 -6.18
N ILE A 152 5.53 39.77 -6.04
CA ILE A 152 5.78 38.34 -6.27
C ILE A 152 5.93 37.66 -4.90
N MET A 153 5.14 36.60 -4.66
CA MET A 153 5.29 35.75 -3.49
C MET A 153 6.04 34.49 -3.93
N THR A 154 7.25 34.35 -3.43
CA THR A 154 8.04 33.12 -3.56
C THR A 154 7.75 32.20 -2.39
N ILE A 155 7.26 31.00 -2.67
CA ILE A 155 6.89 29.96 -1.70
C ILE A 155 7.94 28.85 -1.74
N THR A 156 8.48 28.50 -0.59
CA THR A 156 9.43 27.39 -0.46
C THR A 156 9.05 26.46 0.68
N PHE A 157 9.35 25.18 0.49
CA PHE A 157 9.27 24.17 1.55
C PHE A 157 10.65 23.65 1.93
N GLU A 158 11.70 24.29 1.42
CA GLU A 158 13.09 23.97 1.77
C GLU A 158 13.31 24.19 3.27
N GLY A 159 13.86 23.18 3.96
CA GLY A 159 14.05 23.21 5.40
C GLY A 159 12.75 23.10 6.21
N ALA A 160 11.58 22.93 5.57
CA ALA A 160 10.34 22.63 6.28
C ALA A 160 10.47 21.33 7.06
N ILE A 161 10.32 21.43 8.39
CA ILE A 161 10.43 20.28 9.27
C ILE A 161 9.03 19.68 9.42
N ARG A 162 8.88 18.44 8.99
CA ARG A 162 7.68 17.66 9.32
C ARG A 162 7.67 17.38 10.82
N THR A 163 6.72 17.98 11.52
CA THR A 163 6.50 17.73 12.95
C THR A 163 5.62 16.51 13.20
N TYR A 164 5.57 15.60 12.23
CA TYR A 164 4.78 14.37 12.24
C TYR A 164 5.56 13.22 11.59
N SER A 165 5.08 12.01 11.84
CA SER A 165 5.52 10.78 11.17
C SER A 165 4.49 10.37 10.12
N ARG A 166 4.88 9.44 9.26
CA ARG A 166 4.00 8.76 8.32
C ARG A 166 3.88 7.30 8.70
N LEU A 167 2.65 6.80 8.91
CA LEU A 167 2.35 5.39 9.08
C LEU A 167 1.70 4.86 7.80
N ARG A 168 2.39 3.98 7.08
CA ARG A 168 1.82 3.20 5.99
C ARG A 168 1.12 1.97 6.55
N ILE A 169 -0.14 1.78 6.20
CA ILE A 169 -0.94 0.61 6.52
C ILE A 169 -1.07 -0.19 5.23
N ALA A 170 -0.38 -1.34 5.15
CA ALA A 170 -0.51 -2.24 4.02
C ALA A 170 -1.73 -3.14 4.24
N GLY A 171 -2.67 -3.08 3.33
CA GLY A 171 -3.90 -3.84 3.29
C GLY A 171 -4.11 -4.49 1.92
N VAL A 172 -5.34 -4.57 1.48
CA VAL A 172 -5.73 -5.05 0.15
C VAL A 172 -6.06 -3.87 -0.75
N ALA A 173 -5.59 -3.89 -1.99
CA ALA A 173 -5.78 -2.81 -2.97
C ALA A 173 -7.24 -2.39 -3.12
N ASN A 174 -7.48 -1.08 -3.17
CA ASN A 174 -8.80 -0.46 -3.34
C ASN A 174 -9.84 -0.79 -2.23
N GLN A 175 -9.41 -1.38 -1.11
CA GLN A 175 -10.30 -1.67 0.01
C GLN A 175 -10.39 -0.48 0.97
N THR A 176 -11.60 -0.24 1.47
CA THR A 176 -11.84 0.74 2.52
C THR A 176 -11.63 0.08 3.88
N LEU A 177 -10.80 0.70 4.71
CA LEU A 177 -10.42 0.26 6.04
C LEU A 177 -10.95 1.24 7.08
N THR A 178 -11.38 0.72 8.22
CA THR A 178 -11.63 1.53 9.41
C THR A 178 -10.42 1.43 10.33
N VAL A 179 -9.83 2.58 10.68
CA VAL A 179 -8.64 2.64 11.52
C VAL A 179 -8.97 3.44 12.78
N THR A 180 -8.95 2.77 13.92
CA THR A 180 -9.13 3.39 15.23
C THR A 180 -7.77 3.57 15.90
N THR A 181 -7.54 4.74 16.50
CA THR A 181 -6.28 5.07 17.16
C THR A 181 -6.53 5.54 18.59
N THR A 182 -5.53 5.33 19.46
CA THR A 182 -5.45 6.02 20.76
C THR A 182 -4.16 6.81 20.81
N ASP A 183 -4.15 7.92 21.53
CA ASP A 183 -2.95 8.75 21.76
C ASP A 183 -2.20 9.10 20.43
N PHE A 184 -2.98 9.33 19.39
CA PHE A 184 -2.53 9.76 18.07
C PHE A 184 -2.86 11.23 17.86
N THR A 185 -1.84 12.06 17.67
CA THR A 185 -2.00 13.48 17.29
C THR A 185 -1.83 13.62 15.79
N PRO A 186 -2.89 13.91 15.03
CA PRO A 186 -2.82 14.07 13.58
C PRO A 186 -1.93 15.22 13.15
N ALA A 187 -1.34 15.13 11.97
CA ALA A 187 -0.63 16.25 11.36
C ALA A 187 -1.57 17.45 11.20
N GLY A 188 -1.13 18.63 11.64
CA GLY A 188 -1.91 19.86 11.64
C GLY A 188 -2.87 20.00 12.84
N ALA A 189 -3.03 18.98 13.70
CA ALA A 189 -3.84 19.06 14.90
C ALA A 189 -3.03 19.46 16.14
N THR A 190 -3.74 20.02 17.14
CA THR A 190 -3.19 20.34 18.46
C THR A 190 -3.68 19.41 19.57
N SER A 191 -4.55 18.45 19.21
CA SER A 191 -5.12 17.45 20.12
C SER A 191 -5.14 16.07 19.49
N VAL A 192 -5.26 15.04 20.32
CA VAL A 192 -5.40 13.65 19.87
C VAL A 192 -6.71 13.45 19.10
N ALA A 193 -6.66 12.53 18.13
CA ALA A 193 -7.83 12.10 17.39
C ALA A 193 -8.78 11.30 18.30
N THR A 194 -10.08 11.53 18.18
CA THR A 194 -11.13 10.84 18.95
C THR A 194 -12.01 9.96 18.07
N GLU A 195 -12.06 10.25 16.77
CA GLU A 195 -12.91 9.54 15.82
C GLU A 195 -12.10 8.55 14.96
N PRO A 196 -12.67 7.42 14.58
CA PRO A 196 -12.04 6.49 13.65
C PRO A 196 -11.82 7.12 12.28
N TYR A 197 -10.78 6.68 11.60
CA TYR A 197 -10.48 7.02 10.21
C TYR A 197 -11.12 6.02 9.25
N THR A 198 -11.68 6.52 8.18
CA THR A 198 -12.10 5.71 7.02
C THR A 198 -11.09 5.93 5.90
N LEU A 199 -10.19 4.98 5.70
CA LEU A 199 -9.11 5.07 4.71
C LEU A 199 -9.38 4.12 3.56
N THR A 200 -9.17 4.58 2.32
CA THR A 200 -9.17 3.70 1.15
C THR A 200 -7.74 3.44 0.73
N ALA A 201 -7.35 2.17 0.67
CA ALA A 201 -6.04 1.78 0.19
C ALA A 201 -5.91 2.07 -1.31
N ASP A 202 -4.73 2.47 -1.75
CA ASP A 202 -4.39 2.71 -3.14
C ASP A 202 -4.40 1.40 -3.98
N ASP A 203 -4.03 1.48 -5.26
CA ASP A 203 -3.93 0.34 -6.18
C ASP A 203 -2.83 -0.67 -5.79
N LYS A 204 -1.92 -0.27 -4.91
CA LYS A 204 -0.86 -1.11 -4.32
C LYS A 204 -1.24 -1.68 -2.95
N GLY A 205 -2.41 -1.35 -2.43
CA GLY A 205 -2.89 -1.78 -1.13
C GLY A 205 -2.40 -0.93 0.04
N ASN A 206 -1.91 0.29 -0.17
CA ASN A 206 -1.41 1.14 0.90
C ASN A 206 -2.44 2.22 1.28
N ALA A 207 -2.62 2.42 2.58
CA ALA A 207 -3.30 3.56 3.16
C ALA A 207 -2.36 4.25 4.14
N TYR A 208 -2.58 5.53 4.40
CA TYR A 208 -1.63 6.32 5.17
C TYR A 208 -2.30 7.11 6.30
N LEU A 209 -1.59 7.20 7.43
CA LEU A 209 -1.85 8.19 8.49
C LEU A 209 -0.59 9.04 8.71
N TYR A 210 -0.81 10.33 8.89
CA TYR A 210 0.21 11.33 9.15
C TYR A 210 -0.03 11.97 10.52
N GLY A 211 0.91 11.82 11.44
CA GLY A 211 0.77 12.33 12.80
C GLY A 211 1.80 11.70 13.74
N ILE A 212 1.64 11.91 15.03
CA ILE A 212 2.49 11.35 16.08
C ILE A 212 1.66 10.38 16.93
N PHE A 213 2.13 9.15 17.01
CA PHE A 213 1.66 8.16 17.98
C PHE A 213 2.56 8.24 19.21
N ALA A 214 1.98 8.49 20.38
CA ALA A 214 2.73 8.49 21.64
C ALA A 214 3.17 7.06 22.02
N GLU A 215 4.09 6.93 22.98
CA GLU A 215 4.35 5.64 23.60
C GLU A 215 3.09 5.09 24.25
N GLY A 216 2.78 3.82 24.01
CA GLY A 216 1.54 3.17 24.45
C GLY A 216 0.34 3.37 23.51
N ALA A 217 0.44 4.25 22.52
CA ALA A 217 -0.60 4.43 21.52
C ALA A 217 -0.95 3.13 20.81
N THR A 218 -2.20 2.99 20.41
CA THR A 218 -2.69 1.80 19.70
C THR A 218 -3.24 2.15 18.32
N VAL A 219 -3.13 1.21 17.40
CA VAL A 219 -3.76 1.25 16.07
C VAL A 219 -4.50 -0.06 15.86
N THR A 220 -5.82 0.02 15.66
CA THR A 220 -6.66 -1.11 15.28
C THR A 220 -7.16 -0.88 13.86
N VAL A 221 -6.84 -1.80 12.95
CA VAL A 221 -7.26 -1.77 11.55
C VAL A 221 -8.33 -2.83 11.33
N LYS A 222 -9.48 -2.42 10.77
CA LYS A 222 -10.63 -3.30 10.47
C LYS A 222 -11.08 -3.15 9.02
N LYS A 223 -11.68 -4.24 8.52
CA LYS A 223 -12.52 -4.26 7.33
C LYS A 223 -13.90 -4.80 7.73
N GLY A 224 -14.93 -3.95 7.70
CA GLY A 224 -16.21 -4.30 8.33
C GLY A 224 -16.02 -4.66 9.80
N ASP A 225 -16.50 -5.82 10.21
CA ASP A 225 -16.36 -6.32 11.57
C ASP A 225 -15.05 -7.09 11.82
N VAL A 226 -14.29 -7.37 10.76
CA VAL A 226 -13.05 -8.15 10.84
C VAL A 226 -11.88 -7.28 11.28
N THR A 227 -11.24 -7.62 12.39
CA THR A 227 -9.98 -7.01 12.82
C THR A 227 -8.82 -7.63 12.04
N LEU A 228 -8.14 -6.82 11.24
CA LEU A 228 -6.97 -7.22 10.45
C LEU A 228 -5.68 -7.06 11.24
N LYS A 229 -5.61 -6.01 12.05
CA LYS A 229 -4.42 -5.73 12.86
C LYS A 229 -4.75 -4.93 14.10
N ASP A 230 -4.17 -5.36 15.21
CA ASP A 230 -3.99 -4.57 16.42
C ASP A 230 -2.50 -4.37 16.65
N TYR A 231 -2.08 -3.13 16.89
CA TYR A 231 -0.69 -2.80 17.16
C TYR A 231 -0.60 -1.77 18.29
N THR A 232 0.37 -1.98 19.19
CA THR A 232 0.69 -1.03 20.27
C THR A 232 2.13 -0.56 20.11
N PHE A 233 2.36 0.74 20.15
CA PHE A 233 3.68 1.36 20.15
C PHE A 233 4.31 1.21 21.55
N THR A 234 4.92 0.05 21.82
CA THR A 234 5.50 -0.24 23.15
C THR A 234 6.87 0.39 23.32
N ALA A 235 7.25 0.69 24.56
CA ALA A 235 8.59 1.20 24.93
C ALA A 235 9.74 0.33 24.43
N GLU A 236 9.55 -0.97 24.27
CA GLU A 236 10.56 -1.90 23.76
C GLU A 236 10.85 -1.68 22.27
N LYS A 237 9.80 -1.44 21.48
CA LYS A 237 9.90 -1.29 20.01
C LYS A 237 9.97 0.17 19.57
N ASN A 238 9.27 1.04 20.28
CA ASN A 238 9.14 2.46 19.98
C ASN A 238 9.18 3.26 21.28
N PRO A 239 10.36 3.45 21.92
CA PRO A 239 10.48 4.00 23.28
C PRO A 239 9.95 5.43 23.45
N ASN A 240 9.76 6.15 22.35
CA ASN A 240 9.22 7.51 22.36
C ASN A 240 7.95 7.61 21.49
N GLY A 241 7.31 6.48 21.15
CA GLY A 241 6.30 6.44 20.12
C GLY A 241 6.89 6.59 18.73
N THR A 242 6.20 7.31 17.82
CA THR A 242 6.75 7.65 16.50
C THR A 242 7.50 8.97 16.54
N GLU A 243 8.54 9.08 15.74
CA GLU A 243 9.41 10.26 15.68
C GLU A 243 9.07 11.14 14.47
N HIS A 244 9.33 12.43 14.60
CA HIS A 244 9.13 13.41 13.53
C HIS A 244 9.92 13.07 12.28
N ASN A 245 9.33 13.29 11.11
CA ASN A 245 9.95 13.10 9.80
C ASN A 245 10.42 11.64 9.53
N LYS A 246 9.79 10.66 10.19
CA LYS A 246 10.08 9.23 10.00
C LYS A 246 8.88 8.48 9.44
N SER A 247 9.17 7.44 8.65
CA SER A 247 8.17 6.54 8.06
C SER A 247 8.14 5.21 8.79
N TYR A 248 6.93 4.73 9.06
CA TYR A 248 6.63 3.44 9.67
C TYR A 248 5.73 2.63 8.75
N ALA A 249 5.73 1.31 8.91
CA ALA A 249 4.83 0.43 8.18
C ALA A 249 4.14 -0.55 9.12
N LEU A 250 2.85 -0.78 8.87
CA LEU A 250 2.00 -1.73 9.58
C LEU A 250 1.37 -2.69 8.57
N ASP A 251 1.60 -3.99 8.75
CA ASP A 251 0.98 -5.02 7.91
C ASP A 251 -0.41 -5.34 8.45
N ALA A 252 -1.43 -4.94 7.71
CA ALA A 252 -2.84 -5.22 7.96
C ALA A 252 -3.47 -6.07 6.84
N ARG A 253 -2.64 -6.82 6.11
CA ARG A 253 -3.16 -7.81 5.14
C ARG A 253 -3.77 -8.99 5.90
N PRO A 254 -4.76 -9.70 5.33
CA PRO A 254 -5.29 -10.92 5.91
C PRO A 254 -4.19 -11.99 6.01
N VAL A 255 -3.67 -12.21 7.20
CA VAL A 255 -2.61 -13.21 7.46
C VAL A 255 -3.14 -14.28 8.41
N ILE A 256 -2.92 -15.52 8.04
CA ILE A 256 -3.25 -16.70 8.83
C ILE A 256 -1.95 -17.39 9.26
N ASP A 257 -1.80 -17.61 10.57
CA ASP A 257 -0.74 -18.48 11.09
C ASP A 257 -1.16 -19.94 10.97
N GLY A 258 -0.65 -20.62 9.95
CA GLY A 258 -0.90 -22.05 9.72
C GLY A 258 -0.34 -22.97 10.82
N THR A 259 0.53 -22.45 11.68
CA THR A 259 1.10 -23.25 12.79
C THR A 259 0.21 -23.31 14.02
N LEU A 260 -0.88 -22.53 14.08
CA LEU A 260 -1.70 -22.36 15.27
C LEU A 260 -0.89 -22.10 16.54
N GLY A 261 0.09 -21.19 16.47
CA GLY A 261 0.98 -20.88 17.56
C GLY A 261 2.09 -21.91 17.82
N GLY A 262 2.50 -22.66 16.81
CA GLY A 262 3.60 -23.64 16.85
C GLY A 262 3.19 -25.08 17.13
N LYS A 263 1.92 -25.42 16.98
CA LYS A 263 1.42 -26.80 17.08
C LYS A 263 1.80 -27.63 15.86
N THR A 264 1.93 -28.93 16.04
CA THR A 264 2.13 -29.90 14.94
C THR A 264 0.82 -30.61 14.57
N GLU A 265 -0.13 -30.67 15.52
CA GLU A 265 -1.44 -31.33 15.33
C GLU A 265 -2.54 -30.32 15.64
N ALA A 266 -3.56 -30.27 14.78
CA ALA A 266 -4.78 -29.48 14.97
C ALA A 266 -5.93 -30.37 15.51
N THR A 267 -6.92 -29.72 16.13
CA THR A 267 -8.19 -30.33 16.52
C THR A 267 -9.31 -29.95 15.56
N GLU A 268 -10.45 -30.65 15.63
CA GLU A 268 -11.65 -30.31 14.85
C GLU A 268 -12.21 -28.92 15.23
N GLU A 269 -12.08 -28.49 16.48
CA GLU A 269 -12.48 -27.16 16.91
C GLU A 269 -11.60 -26.07 16.29
N GLU A 270 -10.29 -26.33 16.15
CA GLU A 270 -9.36 -25.42 15.50
C GLU A 270 -9.59 -25.36 13.99
N LEU A 271 -9.92 -26.47 13.36
CA LEU A 271 -10.35 -26.51 11.97
C LEU A 271 -11.64 -25.67 11.77
N ALA A 272 -12.66 -25.88 12.61
CA ALA A 272 -13.90 -25.11 12.55
C ALA A 272 -13.67 -23.61 12.75
N ALA A 273 -12.79 -23.22 13.68
CA ALA A 273 -12.41 -21.82 13.89
C ALA A 273 -11.69 -21.23 12.67
N MET A 274 -10.86 -22.01 11.98
CA MET A 274 -10.17 -21.59 10.75
C MET A 274 -11.17 -21.39 9.60
N VAL A 275 -12.14 -22.30 9.45
CA VAL A 275 -13.22 -22.17 8.44
C VAL A 275 -14.00 -20.89 8.66
N GLU A 276 -14.39 -20.58 9.91
CA GLU A 276 -15.12 -19.37 10.26
C GLU A 276 -14.29 -18.11 10.00
N LEU A 277 -13.00 -18.14 10.30
CA LEU A 277 -12.08 -17.02 10.00
C LEU A 277 -11.97 -16.78 8.48
N LEU A 278 -11.79 -17.82 7.68
CA LEU A 278 -11.75 -17.72 6.22
C LEU A 278 -13.08 -17.23 5.65
N LYS A 279 -14.20 -17.75 6.15
CA LYS A 279 -15.55 -17.31 5.79
C LYS A 279 -15.71 -15.81 6.04
N ASN A 280 -15.33 -15.35 7.24
CA ASN A 280 -15.37 -13.92 7.59
C ASN A 280 -14.50 -13.06 6.67
N TYR A 281 -13.30 -13.50 6.29
CA TYR A 281 -12.47 -12.77 5.34
C TYR A 281 -13.16 -12.63 3.98
N ILE A 282 -13.60 -13.73 3.41
CA ILE A 282 -14.18 -13.79 2.05
C ILE A 282 -15.49 -12.98 1.99
N GLU A 283 -16.38 -13.12 2.96
CA GLU A 283 -17.66 -12.41 3.02
C GLU A 283 -17.48 -10.89 3.22
N ASN A 284 -16.36 -10.45 3.78
CA ASN A 284 -16.00 -9.04 3.86
C ASN A 284 -15.15 -8.55 2.67
N GLY A 285 -15.00 -9.36 1.61
CA GLY A 285 -14.28 -9.00 0.40
C GLY A 285 -12.75 -8.99 0.57
N LEU A 286 -12.23 -9.66 1.58
CA LEU A 286 -10.80 -9.84 1.82
C LEU A 286 -10.34 -11.11 1.11
N THR A 287 -10.16 -11.02 -0.20
CA THR A 287 -9.91 -12.16 -1.08
C THR A 287 -8.42 -12.48 -1.27
N THR A 288 -7.50 -11.60 -0.87
CA THR A 288 -6.07 -11.91 -0.85
C THR A 288 -5.67 -12.36 0.54
N ILE A 289 -5.36 -13.65 0.72
CA ILE A 289 -5.06 -14.26 2.02
C ILE A 289 -3.62 -14.77 2.02
N ILE A 290 -2.86 -14.40 3.05
CA ILE A 290 -1.49 -14.86 3.25
C ILE A 290 -1.47 -15.90 4.34
N VAL A 291 -0.90 -17.06 4.07
CA VAL A 291 -0.66 -18.10 5.06
C VAL A 291 0.83 -18.17 5.36
N THR A 292 1.16 -18.06 6.64
CA THR A 292 2.51 -18.17 7.18
C THR A 292 2.69 -19.47 7.95
N GLY A 293 3.94 -19.84 8.22
CA GLY A 293 4.28 -21.02 9.01
C GLY A 293 4.82 -22.17 8.17
N ASN A 294 6.06 -22.54 8.47
CA ASN A 294 6.80 -23.58 7.71
C ASN A 294 6.33 -25.00 8.07
N ASN A 295 6.07 -25.24 9.36
CA ASN A 295 5.59 -26.52 9.88
C ASN A 295 4.14 -26.37 10.32
N GLN A 296 3.23 -26.35 9.36
CA GLN A 296 1.81 -26.14 9.63
C GLN A 296 1.21 -27.26 10.49
N ALA A 297 0.29 -26.89 11.36
CA ALA A 297 -0.52 -27.83 12.11
C ALA A 297 -1.35 -28.68 11.13
N LYS A 298 -1.37 -29.98 11.35
CA LYS A 298 -2.04 -30.95 10.49
C LYS A 298 -3.15 -31.67 11.24
N LEU A 299 -4.18 -32.06 10.49
CA LEU A 299 -5.26 -32.93 11.01
C LEU A 299 -5.29 -34.21 10.16
N LEU A 300 -5.46 -35.34 10.81
CA LEU A 300 -5.64 -36.61 10.12
C LEU A 300 -7.08 -36.71 9.60
N LYS A 301 -7.25 -36.68 8.28
CA LYS A 301 -8.52 -36.86 7.58
C LYS A 301 -8.40 -37.96 6.54
N ASP A 302 -9.29 -38.89 6.53
CA ASP A 302 -9.35 -40.02 5.56
C ASP A 302 -8.03 -40.79 5.42
N GLY A 303 -7.21 -40.80 6.49
CA GLY A 303 -5.91 -41.48 6.51
C GLY A 303 -4.73 -40.60 6.10
N TYR A 304 -4.95 -39.32 5.74
CA TYR A 304 -3.93 -38.37 5.34
C TYR A 304 -3.75 -37.26 6.38
N LEU A 305 -2.48 -36.87 6.63
CA LEU A 305 -2.13 -35.72 7.45
C LEU A 305 -2.11 -34.48 6.58
N THR A 306 -3.20 -33.72 6.58
CA THR A 306 -3.36 -32.51 5.76
C THR A 306 -3.23 -31.26 6.62
N PRO A 307 -2.56 -30.19 6.14
CA PRO A 307 -2.53 -28.90 6.84
C PRO A 307 -3.94 -28.38 7.13
N VAL A 308 -4.15 -27.87 8.35
CA VAL A 308 -5.47 -27.41 8.80
C VAL A 308 -6.02 -26.28 7.91
N VAL A 309 -5.15 -25.44 7.37
CA VAL A 309 -5.55 -24.33 6.47
C VAL A 309 -6.14 -24.88 5.17
N SER A 310 -5.51 -25.88 4.55
CA SER A 310 -6.00 -26.48 3.31
C SER A 310 -7.33 -27.20 3.53
N LEU A 311 -7.46 -27.92 4.64
CA LEU A 311 -8.74 -28.54 5.06
C LEU A 311 -9.84 -27.49 5.29
N ALA A 312 -9.48 -26.31 5.82
CA ALA A 312 -10.44 -25.25 6.02
C ALA A 312 -10.97 -24.69 4.69
N PHE A 313 -10.13 -24.55 3.66
CA PHE A 313 -10.57 -24.19 2.29
C PHE A 313 -11.46 -25.25 1.65
N GLU A 314 -11.12 -26.53 1.84
CA GLU A 314 -11.95 -27.63 1.38
C GLU A 314 -13.33 -27.63 2.07
N GLN A 315 -13.38 -27.55 3.40
CA GLN A 315 -14.64 -27.50 4.15
C GLN A 315 -15.48 -26.26 3.79
N LEU A 316 -14.84 -25.12 3.59
CA LEU A 316 -15.53 -23.91 3.16
C LEU A 316 -16.14 -24.08 1.75
N THR A 317 -15.42 -24.74 0.85
CA THR A 317 -15.96 -25.12 -0.48
C THR A 317 -17.23 -25.93 -0.34
N TYR A 318 -17.23 -26.99 0.48
CA TYR A 318 -18.43 -27.80 0.70
C TYR A 318 -19.56 -27.03 1.38
N ALA A 319 -19.26 -26.16 2.36
CA ALA A 319 -20.26 -25.33 3.01
C ALA A 319 -20.95 -24.40 2.00
N TYR A 320 -20.22 -23.71 1.14
CA TYR A 320 -20.81 -22.86 0.09
C TYR A 320 -21.56 -23.66 -0.97
N GLN A 321 -21.12 -24.89 -1.28
CA GLN A 321 -21.84 -25.78 -2.18
C GLN A 321 -23.20 -26.20 -1.60
N ASP A 322 -23.25 -26.55 -0.32
CA ASP A 322 -24.48 -26.94 0.39
C ASP A 322 -25.45 -25.74 0.50
N GLU A 323 -24.93 -24.54 0.76
CA GLU A 323 -25.70 -23.30 0.83
C GLU A 323 -26.05 -22.74 -0.55
N LYS A 324 -25.53 -23.29 -1.66
CA LYS A 324 -25.67 -22.86 -3.06
C LYS A 324 -25.20 -21.41 -3.28
N ILE A 325 -24.08 -21.05 -2.69
CA ILE A 325 -23.48 -19.71 -2.80
C ILE A 325 -22.34 -19.77 -3.83
N ASP A 326 -22.71 -19.68 -5.12
CA ASP A 326 -21.74 -19.78 -6.22
C ASP A 326 -20.87 -18.51 -6.39
N SER A 327 -21.21 -17.40 -5.73
CA SER A 327 -20.53 -16.11 -5.88
C SER A 327 -19.11 -16.08 -5.34
N TYR A 328 -18.72 -17.05 -4.53
CA TYR A 328 -17.39 -17.13 -3.93
C TYR A 328 -16.43 -18.12 -4.64
N TRP A 329 -16.90 -18.81 -5.68
CA TRP A 329 -16.04 -19.70 -6.46
C TRP A 329 -14.97 -18.91 -7.23
N GLY A 330 -13.72 -19.35 -7.15
CA GLY A 330 -12.63 -18.70 -7.84
C GLY A 330 -12.44 -17.24 -7.45
N THR A 331 -12.60 -16.87 -6.17
CA THR A 331 -12.46 -15.49 -5.70
C THR A 331 -11.19 -15.25 -4.86
N VAL A 332 -10.62 -16.28 -4.25
CA VAL A 332 -9.52 -16.15 -3.30
C VAL A 332 -8.16 -16.28 -3.97
N ASP A 333 -7.32 -15.26 -3.77
CA ASP A 333 -5.90 -15.27 -4.10
C ASP A 333 -5.10 -15.67 -2.86
N LEU A 334 -4.60 -16.91 -2.84
CA LEU A 334 -3.84 -17.47 -1.72
C LEU A 334 -2.34 -17.29 -1.93
N ILE A 335 -1.65 -16.75 -0.92
CA ILE A 335 -0.19 -16.71 -0.84
C ILE A 335 0.27 -17.62 0.30
N TYR A 336 0.86 -18.77 -0.05
CA TYR A 336 1.32 -19.78 0.89
C TYR A 336 2.81 -19.57 1.16
N GLN A 337 3.13 -18.64 2.04
CA GLN A 337 4.42 -17.94 2.06
C GLN A 337 5.60 -18.81 2.46
N ASP A 338 5.49 -19.61 3.55
CA ASP A 338 6.66 -20.26 4.15
C ASP A 338 6.75 -21.76 3.85
N VAL A 339 5.80 -22.31 3.10
CA VAL A 339 5.69 -23.73 2.82
C VAL A 339 6.69 -24.14 1.75
N LYS A 340 7.37 -25.28 1.96
CA LYS A 340 8.35 -25.87 1.04
C LYS A 340 7.85 -27.09 0.29
N GLU A 341 6.82 -27.72 0.81
CA GLU A 341 6.24 -28.96 0.28
C GLU A 341 4.72 -28.84 0.30
N ILE A 342 4.09 -29.19 -0.82
CA ILE A 342 2.67 -29.48 -0.90
C ILE A 342 2.52 -30.97 -0.65
N VAL A 343 1.77 -31.34 0.38
CA VAL A 343 1.56 -32.75 0.73
C VAL A 343 0.47 -33.39 -0.13
N GLU A 344 0.33 -34.73 -0.03
CA GLU A 344 -0.71 -35.48 -0.73
C GLU A 344 -2.11 -34.96 -0.34
N TYR A 345 -2.98 -34.72 -1.34
CA TYR A 345 -4.33 -34.15 -1.20
C TYR A 345 -4.41 -32.76 -0.52
N GLU A 346 -3.36 -31.96 -0.51
CA GLU A 346 -3.36 -30.71 0.25
C GLU A 346 -4.44 -29.73 -0.22
N PHE A 347 -4.52 -29.44 -1.51
CA PHE A 347 -5.55 -28.57 -2.09
C PHE A 347 -6.61 -29.36 -2.86
N TYR A 348 -7.17 -30.36 -2.22
CA TYR A 348 -8.25 -31.16 -2.80
C TYR A 348 -9.57 -30.37 -2.83
N CYS A 349 -10.22 -30.27 -3.99
CA CYS A 349 -11.53 -29.63 -4.17
C CYS A 349 -11.64 -28.21 -3.57
N CYS A 350 -10.59 -27.39 -3.64
CA CYS A 350 -10.60 -26.03 -3.10
C CYS A 350 -11.15 -25.03 -4.13
N ASP A 351 -12.44 -25.10 -4.43
CA ASP A 351 -13.09 -24.32 -5.50
C ASP A 351 -13.23 -22.81 -5.22
N VAL A 352 -13.06 -22.38 -3.97
CA VAL A 352 -13.02 -20.95 -3.64
C VAL A 352 -11.73 -20.27 -4.11
N LEU A 353 -10.67 -21.03 -4.42
CA LEU A 353 -9.37 -20.51 -4.83
C LEU A 353 -9.39 -20.09 -6.29
N LYS A 354 -9.01 -18.81 -6.53
CA LYS A 354 -8.73 -18.22 -7.83
C LYS A 354 -7.27 -18.37 -8.23
N SER A 355 -6.38 -18.05 -7.31
CA SER A 355 -4.95 -18.21 -7.52
C SER A 355 -4.25 -18.76 -6.29
N ILE A 356 -3.15 -19.50 -6.53
CA ILE A 356 -2.24 -19.96 -5.48
C ILE A 356 -0.83 -19.52 -5.84
N THR A 357 -0.18 -18.79 -4.93
CA THR A 357 1.22 -18.39 -5.03
C THR A 357 2.04 -19.13 -3.98
N LEU A 358 3.07 -19.82 -4.42
CA LEU A 358 3.94 -20.73 -3.66
C LEU A 358 5.40 -20.25 -3.75
N PRO A 359 5.82 -19.22 -3.01
CA PRO A 359 7.15 -18.61 -3.19
C PRO A 359 8.31 -19.57 -2.94
N ASN A 360 8.13 -20.53 -2.03
CA ASN A 360 9.21 -21.37 -1.50
C ASN A 360 9.04 -22.87 -1.73
N VAL A 361 7.99 -23.29 -2.43
CA VAL A 361 7.69 -24.70 -2.66
C VAL A 361 8.66 -25.29 -3.69
N THR A 362 9.28 -26.41 -3.32
CA THR A 362 10.20 -27.19 -4.16
C THR A 362 9.73 -28.64 -4.37
N THR A 363 8.76 -29.09 -3.58
CA THR A 363 8.21 -30.46 -3.60
C THR A 363 6.70 -30.43 -3.68
N VAL A 364 6.12 -31.24 -4.56
CA VAL A 364 4.67 -31.40 -4.72
C VAL A 364 4.30 -32.87 -4.56
N GLY A 365 3.35 -33.13 -3.67
CA GLY A 365 2.82 -34.48 -3.39
C GLY A 365 1.75 -34.93 -4.39
N ASP A 366 1.45 -36.24 -4.34
CA ASP A 366 0.43 -36.85 -5.17
C ASP A 366 -0.94 -36.20 -4.95
N ARG A 367 -1.68 -35.94 -6.01
CA ARG A 367 -2.99 -35.26 -5.98
C ARG A 367 -3.00 -33.91 -5.23
N GLY A 368 -1.84 -33.23 -5.14
CA GLY A 368 -1.67 -32.04 -4.33
C GLY A 368 -2.62 -30.87 -4.70
N PHE A 369 -3.08 -30.82 -5.95
CA PHE A 369 -4.01 -29.82 -6.47
C PHE A 369 -5.22 -30.43 -7.17
N TRP A 370 -5.59 -31.68 -6.81
CA TRP A 370 -6.65 -32.39 -7.50
C TRP A 370 -8.01 -31.71 -7.36
N ALA A 371 -8.71 -31.54 -8.51
CA ALA A 371 -10.06 -31.00 -8.61
C ALA A 371 -10.25 -29.56 -8.07
N CYS A 372 -9.24 -28.70 -8.20
CA CYS A 372 -9.41 -27.25 -8.01
C CYS A 372 -10.04 -26.64 -9.27
N TYR A 373 -11.34 -26.81 -9.46
CA TYR A 373 -12.04 -26.52 -10.73
C TYR A 373 -12.02 -25.07 -11.16
N TYR A 374 -11.87 -24.11 -10.24
CA TYR A 374 -11.92 -22.67 -10.49
C TYR A 374 -10.55 -21.99 -10.38
N LEU A 375 -9.46 -22.75 -10.24
CA LEU A 375 -8.12 -22.18 -10.13
C LEU A 375 -7.65 -21.62 -11.48
N GLU A 376 -7.53 -20.30 -11.57
CA GLU A 376 -7.10 -19.57 -12.77
C GLU A 376 -5.57 -19.52 -12.91
N THR A 377 -4.84 -19.46 -11.78
CA THR A 377 -3.38 -19.31 -11.80
C THR A 377 -2.71 -20.06 -10.67
N LEU A 378 -1.70 -20.86 -11.00
CA LEU A 378 -0.78 -21.49 -10.06
C LEU A 378 0.63 -20.94 -10.28
N THR A 379 1.26 -20.41 -9.21
CA THR A 379 2.58 -19.78 -9.28
C THR A 379 3.57 -20.48 -8.34
N PHE A 380 4.69 -20.93 -8.89
CA PHE A 380 5.85 -21.41 -8.14
C PHE A 380 6.97 -20.36 -8.21
N GLY A 381 7.33 -19.79 -7.06
CA GLY A 381 8.42 -18.82 -6.95
C GLY A 381 9.81 -19.46 -6.87
N SER A 382 9.89 -20.72 -6.44
CA SER A 382 11.12 -21.51 -6.41
C SER A 382 11.12 -22.55 -7.51
N VAL A 383 12.31 -23.09 -7.83
CA VAL A 383 12.45 -24.24 -8.75
C VAL A 383 11.85 -25.48 -8.10
N VAL A 384 10.88 -26.09 -8.76
CA VAL A 384 10.31 -27.38 -8.33
C VAL A 384 11.28 -28.48 -8.73
N THR A 385 11.74 -29.25 -7.74
CA THR A 385 12.74 -30.30 -7.91
C THR A 385 12.21 -31.70 -7.67
N THR A 386 11.01 -31.82 -7.09
CA THR A 386 10.41 -33.11 -6.75
C THR A 386 8.90 -33.03 -6.94
N ILE A 387 8.35 -33.97 -7.70
CA ILE A 387 6.91 -34.21 -7.82
C ILE A 387 6.67 -35.67 -7.55
N ASN A 388 5.98 -35.98 -6.45
CA ASN A 388 5.64 -37.36 -6.03
C ASN A 388 4.29 -37.72 -6.64
N ASP A 389 4.30 -38.13 -7.91
CA ASP A 389 3.10 -38.40 -8.70
C ASP A 389 2.91 -39.92 -8.86
N ASN A 390 2.32 -40.55 -7.85
CA ASN A 390 2.08 -41.97 -7.87
C ASN A 390 0.82 -42.38 -8.67
N SER A 391 -0.13 -41.43 -8.78
CA SER A 391 -1.41 -41.68 -9.44
C SER A 391 -1.50 -41.14 -10.86
N GLY A 392 -0.62 -40.21 -11.24
CA GLY A 392 -0.75 -39.40 -12.47
C GLY A 392 -1.77 -38.25 -12.36
N GLU A 393 -2.16 -37.88 -11.13
CA GLU A 393 -3.30 -37.00 -10.90
C GLU A 393 -2.94 -35.75 -10.08
N VAL A 394 -1.65 -35.36 -9.99
CA VAL A 394 -1.22 -34.17 -9.19
C VAL A 394 -1.99 -32.90 -9.55
N PHE A 395 -2.20 -32.68 -10.85
CA PHE A 395 -2.89 -31.49 -11.40
C PHE A 395 -4.19 -31.84 -12.13
N TYR A 396 -4.85 -32.96 -11.75
CA TYR A 396 -6.04 -33.42 -12.43
C TYR A 396 -7.23 -32.47 -12.23
N ASP A 397 -7.94 -32.16 -13.32
CA ASP A 397 -9.11 -31.28 -13.38
C ASP A 397 -8.86 -29.84 -12.85
N LEU A 398 -7.62 -29.36 -12.90
CA LEU A 398 -7.25 -28.02 -12.49
C LEU A 398 -7.82 -26.98 -13.46
N GLY A 399 -8.62 -26.03 -12.97
CA GLY A 399 -9.24 -24.99 -13.79
C GLY A 399 -10.30 -25.51 -14.77
N TYR A 400 -10.84 -26.71 -14.58
CA TYR A 400 -11.79 -27.36 -15.52
C TYR A 400 -13.04 -26.53 -15.79
N LYS A 401 -13.50 -25.72 -14.83
CA LYS A 401 -14.71 -24.87 -14.97
C LYS A 401 -14.46 -23.53 -15.64
N ILE A 402 -13.19 -23.17 -15.89
CA ILE A 402 -12.80 -21.85 -16.38
C ILE A 402 -11.90 -21.90 -17.62
N ASP A 403 -11.94 -23.01 -18.36
CA ASP A 403 -11.14 -23.23 -19.59
C ASP A 403 -9.62 -23.26 -19.33
N GLY A 404 -9.21 -23.89 -18.23
CA GLY A 404 -7.84 -24.21 -17.88
C GLY A 404 -7.14 -23.18 -16.95
N CYS A 405 -6.04 -23.64 -16.38
CA CYS A 405 -5.23 -22.88 -15.42
C CYS A 405 -3.94 -22.35 -16.08
N ASN A 406 -3.54 -21.13 -15.72
CA ASN A 406 -2.25 -20.56 -16.09
C ASN A 406 -1.18 -20.99 -15.10
N LEU A 407 -0.02 -21.38 -15.59
CA LEU A 407 1.13 -21.74 -14.78
C LEU A 407 2.21 -20.65 -14.85
N VAL A 408 2.68 -20.22 -13.68
CA VAL A 408 3.83 -19.32 -13.57
C VAL A 408 4.95 -20.07 -12.84
N LEU A 409 6.09 -20.23 -13.47
CA LEU A 409 7.25 -20.90 -12.94
C LEU A 409 8.41 -19.92 -12.74
N ASN A 410 9.28 -20.24 -11.79
CA ASN A 410 10.57 -19.57 -11.65
C ASN A 410 11.37 -19.68 -12.96
N SER A 411 12.04 -18.61 -13.39
CA SER A 411 12.83 -18.61 -14.65
C SER A 411 13.92 -19.69 -14.69
N GLU A 412 14.48 -20.04 -13.53
CA GLU A 412 15.50 -21.09 -13.41
C GLU A 412 14.92 -22.52 -13.57
N GLN A 413 13.60 -22.68 -13.71
CA GLN A 413 12.97 -23.99 -13.94
C GLN A 413 13.47 -24.64 -15.24
N THR A 414 13.90 -23.85 -16.21
CA THR A 414 14.54 -24.32 -17.45
C THR A 414 15.89 -25.00 -17.23
N ASN A 415 16.53 -24.74 -16.08
CA ASN A 415 17.81 -25.34 -15.68
C ASN A 415 17.63 -26.57 -14.75
N ALA A 416 16.39 -26.92 -14.41
CA ALA A 416 16.09 -28.12 -13.63
C ALA A 416 16.42 -29.41 -14.42
N ALA A 417 16.33 -30.57 -13.77
CA ALA A 417 16.43 -31.88 -14.46
C ALA A 417 15.37 -31.96 -15.57
N ALA A 418 15.68 -32.70 -16.63
CA ALA A 418 14.90 -32.71 -17.87
C ALA A 418 13.39 -32.97 -17.65
N ASP A 419 13.04 -33.87 -16.72
CA ASP A 419 11.66 -34.19 -16.38
C ASP A 419 10.88 -33.06 -15.74
N TYR A 420 11.58 -32.01 -15.21
CA TYR A 420 11.01 -30.84 -14.57
C TYR A 420 11.04 -29.59 -15.44
N GLN A 421 11.52 -29.69 -16.67
CA GLN A 421 11.56 -28.55 -17.60
C GLN A 421 10.23 -28.41 -18.34
N PRO A 422 9.69 -27.18 -18.47
CA PRO A 422 8.50 -26.95 -19.28
C PRO A 422 8.80 -27.09 -20.78
N SER A 423 7.84 -27.55 -21.57
CA SER A 423 7.92 -27.66 -23.01
C SER A 423 6.65 -27.11 -23.67
N GLY A 424 6.73 -25.91 -24.25
CA GLY A 424 5.54 -25.21 -24.74
C GLY A 424 4.58 -24.94 -23.59
N ASN A 425 3.32 -25.34 -23.73
CA ASN A 425 2.30 -25.27 -22.68
C ASN A 425 2.16 -26.55 -21.88
N THR A 426 3.14 -27.45 -21.94
CA THR A 426 3.11 -28.72 -21.19
C THR A 426 4.17 -28.68 -20.09
N TRP A 427 3.76 -29.03 -18.89
CA TRP A 427 4.66 -29.28 -17.76
C TRP A 427 4.11 -30.39 -16.89
N TRP A 428 4.96 -31.31 -16.51
CA TRP A 428 4.63 -32.51 -15.72
C TRP A 428 3.39 -33.24 -16.25
N ASN A 429 3.43 -33.67 -17.53
CA ASN A 429 2.35 -34.38 -18.24
C ASN A 429 0.98 -33.67 -18.26
N THR A 430 0.94 -32.41 -17.88
CA THR A 430 -0.28 -31.58 -17.84
C THR A 430 -0.19 -30.48 -18.90
N GLU A 431 -1.25 -30.30 -19.67
CA GLU A 431 -1.41 -29.19 -20.59
C GLU A 431 -2.02 -28.00 -19.85
N TRP A 432 -1.33 -26.87 -19.88
CA TRP A 432 -1.72 -25.63 -19.22
C TRP A 432 -2.28 -24.65 -20.23
N LYS A 433 -3.19 -23.79 -19.79
CA LYS A 433 -3.69 -22.68 -20.63
C LYS A 433 -2.55 -21.78 -21.11
N SER A 434 -1.61 -21.49 -20.25
CA SER A 434 -0.34 -20.83 -20.57
C SER A 434 0.75 -21.19 -19.55
N ILE A 435 2.02 -21.12 -19.96
CA ILE A 435 3.17 -21.21 -19.05
C ILE A 435 3.98 -19.92 -19.19
N THR A 436 4.23 -19.24 -18.06
CA THR A 436 5.06 -18.05 -17.98
C THR A 436 6.26 -18.31 -17.06
N LEU A 437 7.45 -17.91 -17.48
CA LEU A 437 8.67 -17.95 -16.68
C LEU A 437 8.97 -16.55 -16.12
N LYS A 438 9.16 -16.41 -14.81
CA LYS A 438 9.42 -15.13 -14.10
C LYS A 438 10.65 -15.19 -13.22
#